data_add7fd5d9234ede2e9921303dd06b344
#
_entry.id   add7fd5d9234ede2e9921303dd06b344
#
_cell.length_a   1.000
_cell.length_b   1.000
_cell.length_c   1.000
_cell.angle_alpha   90.00
_cell.angle_beta   90.00
_cell.angle_gamma   90.00
#
_symmetry.space_group_name_H-M   'P 1'
#
loop_
_entity.id
_entity.type
_entity.pdbx_description
1 polymer ?
#
loop_
_entity_poly.entity_id
_entity_poly.type
_entity_poly.pdbx_seq_one_letter_code
_entity_poly.pdbx_strand_id
1 'polypeptide(L)'
;MIMKQRKLVTVVIEAALARRLEGDLRACGAKGFTSTLAHGTGPRDQRASDVDGGNVRVESVVSNDVLEVILEKLEKDYFPFYALSCWVSQVEVVRDERY
;
A
#
# COMPACT_ATOMS: atom_id res chain seq x y z
N MET A 1 10.79 -16.58 -21.05
CA MET A 1 10.00 -15.42 -20.55
C MET A 1 10.94 -14.44 -19.86
N ILE A 2 10.87 -13.18 -20.21
CA ILE A 2 11.71 -12.16 -19.61
C ILE A 2 10.94 -11.52 -18.47
N MET A 3 11.56 -11.49 -17.28
CA MET A 3 10.97 -10.84 -16.11
C MET A 3 11.67 -9.51 -15.86
N LYS A 4 10.92 -8.55 -15.40
CA LYS A 4 11.43 -7.22 -15.05
C LYS A 4 11.28 -6.99 -13.54
N GLN A 5 12.17 -6.21 -12.98
CA GLN A 5 12.12 -5.87 -11.56
C GLN A 5 11.20 -4.68 -11.33
N ARG A 6 10.42 -4.78 -10.28
CA ARG A 6 9.52 -3.71 -9.81
C ARG A 6 9.53 -3.70 -8.29
N LYS A 7 8.82 -2.75 -7.73
CA LYS A 7 8.64 -2.64 -6.28
C LYS A 7 7.21 -2.97 -5.91
N LEU A 8 7.06 -3.77 -4.87
CA LEU A 8 5.75 -4.02 -4.25
C LEU A 8 5.67 -3.17 -3.00
N VAL A 9 4.77 -2.19 -3.00
CA VAL A 9 4.48 -1.41 -1.80
C VAL A 9 3.24 -2.01 -1.13
N THR A 10 3.36 -2.26 0.17
CA THR A 10 2.28 -2.84 0.98
C THR A 10 1.97 -1.88 2.10
N VAL A 11 0.69 -1.54 2.25
CA VAL A 11 0.21 -0.68 3.32
C VAL A 11 -0.91 -1.40 4.03
N VAL A 12 -0.82 -1.50 5.36
CA VAL A 12 -1.92 -1.99 6.19
C VAL A 12 -2.51 -0.79 6.90
N ILE A 13 -3.78 -0.54 6.65
CA ILE A 13 -4.45 0.69 7.07
C ILE A 13 -5.88 0.36 7.51
N GLU A 14 -6.44 1.20 8.37
CA GLU A 14 -7.83 1.02 8.78
C GLU A 14 -8.78 1.11 7.58
N ALA A 15 -9.84 0.33 7.61
CA ALA A 15 -10.75 0.19 6.47
C ALA A 15 -11.36 1.53 6.04
N ALA A 16 -11.60 2.43 6.99
CA ALA A 16 -12.19 3.74 6.69
C ALA A 16 -11.33 4.60 5.76
N LEU A 17 -10.01 4.34 5.71
CA LEU A 17 -9.08 5.11 4.88
C LEU A 17 -8.69 4.40 3.60
N ALA A 18 -9.14 3.14 3.41
CA ALA A 18 -8.66 2.33 2.30
C ALA A 18 -8.99 2.94 0.93
N ARG A 19 -10.21 3.42 0.75
CA ARG A 19 -10.61 4.02 -0.54
C ARG A 19 -9.82 5.28 -0.86
N ARG A 20 -9.56 6.09 0.15
CA ARG A 20 -8.74 7.29 -0.02
C ARG A 20 -7.33 6.91 -0.44
N LEU A 21 -6.75 5.91 0.22
CA LEU A 21 -5.42 5.42 -0.13
C LEU A 21 -5.38 4.89 -1.55
N GLU A 22 -6.35 4.09 -1.94
CA GLU A 22 -6.44 3.53 -3.30
C GLU A 22 -6.43 4.64 -4.35
N GLY A 23 -7.22 5.69 -4.12
CA GLY A 23 -7.27 6.85 -5.00
C GLY A 23 -5.93 7.60 -5.05
N ASP A 24 -5.27 7.75 -3.90
CA ASP A 24 -3.97 8.41 -3.84
C ASP A 24 -2.88 7.60 -4.55
N LEU A 25 -2.91 6.27 -4.45
CA LEU A 25 -1.98 5.42 -5.19
C LEU A 25 -2.10 5.64 -6.69
N ARG A 26 -3.33 5.68 -7.20
CA ARG A 26 -3.56 5.96 -8.62
C ARG A 26 -3.08 7.35 -9.00
N ALA A 27 -3.35 8.35 -8.18
CA ALA A 27 -2.92 9.72 -8.42
C ALA A 27 -1.39 9.82 -8.44
N CYS A 28 -0.69 8.99 -7.68
CA CYS A 28 0.76 8.94 -7.67
C CYS A 28 1.35 8.23 -8.89
N GLY A 29 0.53 7.54 -9.68
CA GLY A 29 0.97 6.87 -10.89
C GLY A 29 0.86 5.35 -10.87
N ALA A 30 0.36 4.75 -9.80
CA ALA A 30 0.13 3.31 -9.77
C ALA A 30 -0.93 2.92 -10.79
N LYS A 31 -0.65 1.89 -11.58
CA LYS A 31 -1.57 1.43 -12.62
C LYS A 31 -2.68 0.56 -12.07
N GLY A 32 -2.47 -0.01 -10.88
CA GLY A 32 -3.46 -0.83 -10.22
C GLY A 32 -3.06 -1.13 -8.78
N PHE A 33 -3.96 -1.78 -8.07
CA PHE A 33 -3.72 -2.20 -6.69
C PHE A 33 -4.56 -3.43 -6.39
N THR A 34 -4.21 -4.11 -5.30
CA THR A 34 -4.99 -5.21 -4.74
C THR A 34 -5.26 -4.89 -3.28
N SER A 35 -6.51 -5.01 -2.86
CA SER A 35 -6.89 -4.78 -1.46
C SER A 35 -7.50 -6.04 -0.89
N THR A 36 -7.06 -6.42 0.32
CA THR A 36 -7.58 -7.59 1.02
C THR A 36 -7.85 -7.22 2.48
N LEU A 37 -8.86 -7.84 3.06
CA LEU A 37 -9.12 -7.68 4.49
C LEU A 37 -7.95 -8.26 5.27
N ALA A 38 -7.57 -7.59 6.34
CA ALA A 38 -6.42 -7.97 7.15
C ALA A 38 -6.80 -8.02 8.62
N HIS A 39 -6.17 -8.95 9.34
CA HIS A 39 -6.36 -9.14 10.77
C HIS A 39 -4.98 -9.30 11.41
N GLY A 40 -4.78 -8.65 12.55
CA GLY A 40 -3.50 -8.74 13.24
C GLY A 40 -3.44 -7.79 14.42
N THR A 41 -2.26 -7.69 15.00
CA THR A 41 -1.98 -6.78 16.11
C THR A 41 -0.82 -5.89 15.73
N GLY A 42 -1.02 -4.59 15.81
CA GLY A 42 0.02 -3.60 15.52
C GLY A 42 0.92 -3.33 16.73
N PRO A 43 1.92 -2.47 16.55
CA PRO A 43 2.86 -2.14 17.63
C PRO A 43 2.22 -1.54 18.89
N ARG A 44 0.99 -1.04 18.79
CA ARG A 44 0.25 -0.45 19.92
C ARG A 44 -0.75 -1.44 20.52
N ASP A 45 -0.60 -2.73 20.24
CA ASP A 45 -1.52 -3.79 20.66
C ASP A 45 -2.96 -3.59 20.16
N GLN A 46 -3.13 -2.76 19.12
CA GLN A 46 -4.43 -2.60 18.47
C GLN A 46 -4.67 -3.74 17.51
N ARG A 47 -5.76 -4.45 17.73
CA ARG A 47 -6.18 -5.52 16.83
C ARG A 47 -7.01 -4.93 15.69
N ALA A 48 -7.01 -5.61 14.55
CA ALA A 48 -7.85 -5.23 13.44
C ALA A 48 -9.32 -5.11 13.84
N SER A 49 -9.77 -5.99 14.74
CA SER A 49 -11.16 -6.01 15.22
C SER A 49 -11.47 -4.87 16.18
N ASP A 50 -10.47 -4.17 16.70
CA ASP A 50 -10.69 -3.06 17.62
C ASP A 50 -10.98 -1.75 16.88
N VAL A 51 -10.82 -1.75 15.56
CA VAL A 51 -11.11 -0.61 14.70
C VAL A 51 -12.37 -0.93 13.90
N ASP A 52 -13.30 0.03 13.86
CA ASP A 52 -14.56 -0.14 13.12
C ASP A 52 -14.24 -0.48 11.65
N GLY A 53 -14.76 -1.62 11.18
CA GLY A 53 -14.52 -2.12 9.83
C GLY A 53 -13.20 -2.85 9.64
N GLY A 54 -12.36 -2.97 10.70
CA GLY A 54 -11.09 -3.68 10.64
C GLY A 54 -10.03 -2.98 9.83
N ASN A 55 -9.05 -3.76 9.35
CA ASN A 55 -7.95 -3.28 8.53
C ASN A 55 -8.01 -3.85 7.12
N VAL A 56 -7.36 -3.13 6.21
CA VAL A 56 -7.22 -3.54 4.82
C VAL A 56 -5.74 -3.51 4.47
N ARG A 57 -5.28 -4.54 3.77
CA ARG A 57 -3.95 -4.56 3.19
C ARG A 57 -4.07 -4.14 1.73
N VAL A 58 -3.47 -3.02 1.38
CA VAL A 58 -3.46 -2.48 0.03
C VAL A 58 -2.06 -2.66 -0.54
N GLU A 59 -1.97 -3.31 -1.68
CA GLU A 59 -0.70 -3.58 -2.34
C GLU A 59 -0.71 -3.09 -3.77
N SER A 60 0.42 -2.56 -4.22
CA SER A 60 0.58 -2.12 -5.59
C SER A 60 2.00 -2.43 -6.05
N VAL A 61 2.10 -2.95 -7.26
CA VAL A 61 3.40 -3.18 -7.92
C VAL A 61 3.65 -1.97 -8.81
N VAL A 62 4.79 -1.30 -8.58
CA VAL A 62 5.09 -0.02 -9.22
C VAL A 62 6.55 0.08 -9.62
N SER A 63 6.87 1.04 -10.47
CA SER A 63 8.25 1.40 -10.80
C SER A 63 8.91 2.12 -9.61
N ASN A 64 10.25 2.25 -9.67
CA ASN A 64 10.97 3.01 -8.64
C ASN A 64 10.50 4.46 -8.57
N ASP A 65 10.26 5.08 -9.71
CA ASP A 65 9.84 6.49 -9.74
C ASP A 65 8.48 6.69 -9.09
N VAL A 66 7.54 5.79 -9.38
CA VAL A 66 6.21 5.85 -8.78
C VAL A 66 6.28 5.57 -7.28
N LEU A 67 7.13 4.62 -6.88
CA LEU A 67 7.32 4.32 -5.46
C LEU A 67 7.77 5.57 -4.68
N GLU A 68 8.70 6.33 -5.21
CA GLU A 68 9.17 7.53 -4.54
C GLU A 68 8.05 8.54 -4.33
N VAL A 69 7.19 8.71 -5.33
CA VAL A 69 6.02 9.60 -5.23
C VAL A 69 5.04 9.09 -4.16
N ILE A 70 4.80 7.77 -4.14
CA ILE A 70 3.91 7.17 -3.14
C ILE A 70 4.46 7.37 -1.72
N LEU A 71 5.74 7.09 -1.50
CA LEU A 71 6.34 7.22 -0.17
C LEU A 71 6.31 8.66 0.32
N GLU A 72 6.57 9.61 -0.57
CA GLU A 72 6.46 11.02 -0.23
C GLU A 72 5.03 11.40 0.18
N LYS A 73 4.04 10.91 -0.55
CA LYS A 73 2.64 11.13 -0.22
C LYS A 73 2.27 10.56 1.14
N LEU A 74 2.71 9.33 1.43
CA LEU A 74 2.44 8.68 2.70
C LEU A 74 3.10 9.43 3.85
N GLU A 75 4.35 9.85 3.68
CA GLU A 75 5.09 10.58 4.70
C GLU A 75 4.41 11.91 5.05
N LYS A 76 3.90 12.59 4.03
CA LYS A 76 3.31 13.92 4.21
C LYS A 76 1.87 13.86 4.71
N ASP A 77 1.05 12.99 4.14
CA ASP A 77 -0.39 13.05 4.31
C ASP A 77 -0.97 11.92 5.16
N TYR A 78 -0.18 10.89 5.50
CA TYR A 78 -0.67 9.74 6.25
C TYR A 78 0.08 9.48 7.54
N PHE A 79 1.40 9.34 7.50
CA PHE A 79 2.17 8.96 8.68
C PHE A 79 1.99 9.91 9.87
N PRO A 80 1.89 11.24 9.69
CA PRO A 80 1.69 12.13 10.83
C PRO A 80 0.33 11.99 11.49
N PHE A 81 -0.67 11.44 10.80
CA PHE A 81 -2.05 11.49 11.23
C PHE A 81 -2.67 10.14 11.57
N TYR A 82 -2.13 9.05 11.03
CA TYR A 82 -2.78 7.74 11.14
C TYR A 82 -1.78 6.66 11.51
N ALA A 83 -2.26 5.67 12.25
CA ALA A 83 -1.47 4.50 12.61
C ALA A 83 -1.58 3.47 11.48
N LEU A 84 -0.62 3.47 10.57
CA LEU A 84 -0.56 2.50 9.47
C LEU A 84 0.84 1.91 9.39
N SER A 85 0.93 0.74 8.79
CA SER A 85 2.19 0.07 8.52
C SER A 85 2.45 0.06 7.02
N CYS A 86 3.71 0.24 6.65
CA CYS A 86 4.10 0.25 5.24
C CYS A 86 5.44 -0.43 5.09
N TRP A 87 5.57 -1.26 4.08
CA TRP A 87 6.86 -1.84 3.72
C TRP A 87 6.95 -2.02 2.21
N VAL A 88 8.16 -2.22 1.74
CA VAL A 88 8.46 -2.34 0.33
C VAL A 88 9.26 -3.61 0.10
N SER A 89 8.89 -4.37 -0.92
CA SER A 89 9.60 -5.57 -1.36
C SER A 89 10.00 -5.41 -2.81
N GLN A 90 11.12 -6.03 -3.19
CA GLN A 90 11.50 -6.09 -4.58
C GLN A 90 10.91 -7.35 -5.18
N VAL A 91 10.25 -7.22 -6.33
CA VAL A 91 9.60 -8.33 -7.01
C VAL A 91 10.01 -8.39 -8.47
N GLU A 92 9.94 -9.57 -9.04
CA GLU A 92 10.08 -9.75 -10.48
C GLU A 92 8.70 -9.94 -11.07
N VAL A 93 8.37 -9.18 -12.11
CA VAL A 93 7.05 -9.22 -12.72
C VAL A 93 7.11 -9.82 -14.12
N VAL A 94 6.02 -10.46 -14.48
CA VAL A 94 5.73 -10.94 -15.82
C VAL A 94 4.75 -9.94 -16.42
N ARG A 95 4.86 -9.64 -17.71
CA ARG A 95 4.01 -8.65 -18.38
C ARG A 95 4.21 -7.26 -17.75
N ASP A 96 5.43 -6.77 -17.86
CA ASP A 96 5.85 -5.51 -17.22
C ASP A 96 5.06 -4.28 -17.67
N GLU A 97 4.40 -4.33 -18.81
CA GLU A 97 3.56 -3.25 -19.30
C GLU A 97 2.37 -2.96 -18.39
N ARG A 98 2.05 -3.86 -17.49
CA ARG A 98 0.93 -3.67 -16.53
C ARG A 98 1.32 -2.85 -15.31
N TYR A 99 2.60 -2.64 -15.16
CA TYR A 99 3.12 -2.00 -13.95
C TYR A 99 3.99 -0.80 -14.37
#